data_3dce68055bf9c0e5928095f60d1cbf0d
#
_entry.id   3dce68055bf9c0e5928095f60d1cbf0d
#
_cell.length_a   1.000
_cell.length_b   1.000
_cell.length_c   1.000
_cell.angle_alpha   90.00
_cell.angle_beta   90.00
_cell.angle_gamma   90.00
#
_symmetry.space_group_name_H-M   'P 1'
#
loop_
_entity.id
_entity.type
_entity.pdbx_description
1 polymer ?
#
loop_
_entity_poly.entity_id
_entity_poly.type
_entity_poly.pdbx_seq_one_letter_code
_entity_poly.pdbx_strand_id
1 'polypeptide(L)'
;MAIAALAHAGDNIVATSNLYGGTYNQLKVFFPRLGVNAKFVNGDKAEDFKPLIDDKTKAIYLESIGNPRYNVPDFEGIVKVAHEAGVPVIVDNTFGAGGYFCRPISHGADIVVHSATKWIGGKSVLSCFYDGNLTSITRTRYDHWRSSH
;
A
#
# COMPACT_ATOMS: atom_id res chain seq x y z
N MET A 1 5.49 2.07 -9.31
CA MET A 1 6.78 2.66 -8.86
C MET A 1 7.03 2.39 -7.37
N ALA A 2 6.10 2.73 -6.44
CA ALA A 2 6.29 2.54 -5.00
C ALA A 2 6.72 1.11 -4.62
N ILE A 3 5.99 0.09 -5.08
CA ILE A 3 6.32 -1.33 -4.82
C ILE A 3 7.70 -1.70 -5.35
N ALA A 4 8.03 -1.29 -6.59
CA ALA A 4 9.31 -1.61 -7.21
C ALA A 4 10.52 -0.91 -6.53
N ALA A 5 10.27 0.11 -5.72
CA ALA A 5 11.31 0.76 -4.92
C ALA A 5 11.61 -0.01 -3.61
N LEU A 6 10.68 -0.86 -3.16
CA LEU A 6 10.79 -1.57 -1.89
C LEU A 6 11.12 -3.06 -2.07
N ALA A 7 10.60 -3.70 -3.14
CA ALA A 7 10.67 -5.14 -3.35
C ALA A 7 11.57 -5.50 -4.54
N HIS A 8 12.35 -6.56 -4.38
CA HIS A 8 13.25 -7.13 -5.37
C HIS A 8 12.82 -8.54 -5.75
N ALA A 9 13.47 -9.13 -6.74
CA ALA A 9 13.22 -10.53 -7.10
C ALA A 9 13.45 -11.47 -5.90
N GLY A 10 12.47 -12.30 -5.61
CA GLY A 10 12.43 -13.19 -4.45
C GLY A 10 11.59 -12.67 -3.27
N ASP A 11 11.24 -11.38 -3.28
CA ASP A 11 10.40 -10.76 -2.25
C ASP A 11 8.90 -10.96 -2.52
N ASN A 12 8.09 -10.61 -1.52
CA ASN A 12 6.64 -10.59 -1.68
C ASN A 12 5.98 -9.33 -1.08
N ILE A 13 4.75 -9.11 -1.53
CA ILE A 13 3.86 -8.06 -1.05
C ILE A 13 2.60 -8.73 -0.51
N VAL A 14 2.14 -8.33 0.65
CA VAL A 14 0.81 -8.72 1.17
C VAL A 14 -0.18 -7.63 0.75
N ALA A 15 -1.26 -8.01 0.07
CA ALA A 15 -2.22 -7.04 -0.48
C ALA A 15 -3.65 -7.47 -0.22
N THR A 16 -4.55 -6.51 0.04
CA THR A 16 -5.98 -6.82 0.01
C THR A 16 -6.39 -7.35 -1.36
N SER A 17 -7.36 -8.25 -1.41
CA SER A 17 -7.96 -8.68 -2.69
C SER A 17 -8.97 -7.68 -3.26
N ASN A 18 -9.44 -6.75 -2.45
CA ASN A 18 -10.41 -5.71 -2.85
C ASN A 18 -9.68 -4.49 -3.44
N LEU A 19 -9.08 -4.68 -4.62
CA LEU A 19 -8.29 -3.69 -5.34
C LEU A 19 -8.94 -3.33 -6.68
N TYR A 20 -8.67 -2.14 -7.15
CA TYR A 20 -8.89 -1.78 -8.55
C TYR A 20 -8.30 -2.86 -9.48
N GLY A 21 -9.07 -3.27 -10.48
CA GLY A 21 -8.68 -4.40 -11.35
C GLY A 21 -7.31 -4.25 -12.01
N GLY A 22 -6.91 -3.02 -12.38
CA GLY A 22 -5.58 -2.74 -12.91
C GLY A 22 -4.47 -3.04 -11.90
N THR A 23 -4.63 -2.61 -10.66
CA THR A 23 -3.68 -2.88 -9.56
C THR A 23 -3.64 -4.37 -9.22
N TYR A 24 -4.80 -5.01 -9.13
CA TYR A 24 -4.88 -6.45 -8.91
C TYR A 24 -4.12 -7.23 -9.98
N ASN A 25 -4.33 -6.89 -11.27
CA ASN A 25 -3.62 -7.53 -12.37
C ASN A 25 -2.11 -7.24 -12.37
N GLN A 26 -1.70 -6.03 -12.00
CA GLN A 26 -0.28 -5.72 -11.84
C GLN A 26 0.36 -6.62 -10.78
N LEU A 27 -0.26 -6.75 -9.61
CA LEU A 27 0.24 -7.60 -8.53
C LEU A 27 0.19 -9.08 -8.88
N LYS A 28 -0.85 -9.55 -9.55
CA LYS A 28 -1.05 -10.97 -9.87
C LYS A 28 -0.26 -11.44 -11.07
N VAL A 29 -0.03 -10.59 -12.08
CA VAL A 29 0.52 -11.01 -13.39
C VAL A 29 1.84 -10.33 -13.69
N PHE A 30 1.94 -9.01 -13.49
CA PHE A 30 3.12 -8.26 -13.90
C PHE A 30 4.29 -8.41 -12.91
N PHE A 31 4.07 -8.19 -11.63
CA PHE A 31 5.12 -8.28 -10.62
C PHE A 31 5.75 -9.67 -10.50
N PRO A 32 5.02 -10.79 -10.61
CA PRO A 32 5.64 -12.12 -10.65
C PRO A 32 6.65 -12.31 -11.79
N ARG A 33 6.47 -11.64 -12.93
CA ARG A 33 7.46 -11.65 -14.04
C ARG A 33 8.77 -10.95 -13.67
N LEU A 34 8.71 -10.06 -12.67
CA LEU A 34 9.88 -9.38 -12.09
C LEU A 34 10.43 -10.13 -10.86
N GLY A 35 9.87 -11.30 -10.54
CA GLY A 35 10.25 -12.10 -9.38
C GLY A 35 9.63 -11.65 -8.06
N VAL A 36 8.72 -10.68 -8.06
CA VAL A 36 8.02 -10.21 -6.85
C VAL A 36 6.62 -10.81 -6.80
N ASN A 37 6.31 -11.59 -5.78
CA ASN A 37 5.02 -12.24 -5.63
C ASN A 37 4.06 -11.41 -4.77
N ALA A 38 2.74 -11.59 -4.99
CA ALA A 38 1.72 -11.00 -4.14
C ALA A 38 0.91 -12.08 -3.42
N LYS A 39 0.73 -11.90 -2.12
CA LYS A 39 -0.15 -12.71 -1.27
C LYS A 39 -1.42 -11.92 -1.02
N PHE A 40 -2.55 -12.42 -1.52
CA PHE A 40 -3.82 -11.70 -1.42
C PHE A 40 -4.60 -12.11 -0.16
N VAL A 41 -5.11 -11.10 0.53
CA VAL A 41 -5.93 -11.22 1.74
C VAL A 41 -7.40 -11.00 1.38
N ASN A 42 -8.29 -11.88 1.84
CA ASN A 42 -9.74 -11.77 1.64
C ASN A 42 -10.48 -11.15 2.83
N GLY A 43 -9.79 -10.47 3.71
CA GLY A 43 -10.36 -9.80 4.88
C GLY A 43 -9.89 -8.36 5.00
N ASP A 44 -10.45 -7.67 5.98
CA ASP A 44 -10.20 -6.24 6.22
C ASP A 44 -9.61 -5.97 7.61
N LYS A 45 -9.31 -7.03 8.38
CA LYS A 45 -8.81 -6.94 9.74
C LYS A 45 -7.34 -7.37 9.87
N ALA A 46 -6.69 -6.89 10.91
CA ALA A 46 -5.28 -7.20 11.18
C ALA A 46 -4.98 -8.71 11.23
N GLU A 47 -5.89 -9.51 11.82
CA GLU A 47 -5.74 -10.96 11.91
C GLU A 47 -5.72 -11.67 10.57
N ASP A 48 -6.30 -11.06 9.52
CA ASP A 48 -6.31 -11.62 8.18
C ASP A 48 -4.95 -11.42 7.47
N PHE A 49 -4.23 -10.34 7.82
CA PHE A 49 -2.93 -10.00 7.23
C PHE A 49 -1.76 -10.68 7.93
N LYS A 50 -1.81 -10.76 9.25
CA LYS A 50 -0.71 -11.25 10.09
C LYS A 50 -0.13 -12.60 9.65
N PRO A 51 -0.93 -13.62 9.31
CA PRO A 51 -0.39 -14.93 8.91
C PRO A 51 0.36 -14.95 7.58
N LEU A 52 0.17 -13.90 6.74
CA LEU A 52 0.78 -13.82 5.41
C LEU A 52 2.09 -13.04 5.39
N ILE A 53 2.41 -12.33 6.48
CA ILE A 53 3.66 -11.60 6.62
C ILE A 53 4.78 -12.58 6.97
N ASP A 54 5.87 -12.51 6.21
CA ASP A 54 7.10 -13.27 6.46
C ASP A 54 8.35 -12.41 6.23
N ASP A 55 9.53 -12.99 6.35
CA ASP A 55 10.85 -12.34 6.18
C ASP A 55 11.07 -11.74 4.78
N LYS A 56 10.33 -12.21 3.78
CA LYS A 56 10.36 -11.72 2.39
C LYS A 56 9.32 -10.65 2.12
N THR A 57 8.44 -10.36 3.07
CA THR A 57 7.40 -9.35 2.89
C THR A 57 8.00 -7.95 2.98
N LYS A 58 7.86 -7.16 1.91
CA LYS A 58 8.46 -5.82 1.79
C LYS A 58 7.46 -4.68 1.87
N ALA A 59 6.17 -4.95 1.71
CA ALA A 59 5.12 -3.98 1.95
C ALA A 59 3.77 -4.68 2.14
N ILE A 60 2.86 -3.99 2.84
CA ILE A 60 1.41 -4.25 2.77
C ILE A 60 0.81 -3.22 1.84
N TYR A 61 -0.08 -3.65 0.94
CA TYR A 61 -0.77 -2.78 0.00
C TYR A 61 -2.28 -2.82 0.20
N LEU A 62 -2.88 -1.65 0.42
CA LEU A 62 -4.30 -1.45 0.68
C LEU A 62 -4.89 -0.39 -0.26
N GLU A 63 -6.23 -0.39 -0.41
CA GLU A 63 -6.99 0.77 -0.84
C GLU A 63 -7.72 1.35 0.36
N SER A 64 -7.81 2.68 0.45
CA SER A 64 -8.52 3.35 1.56
C SER A 64 -10.00 3.01 1.58
N ILE A 65 -10.58 2.84 0.41
CA ILE A 65 -11.93 2.33 0.18
C ILE A 65 -11.80 1.31 -0.95
N GLY A 66 -12.08 0.06 -0.66
CA GLY A 66 -11.86 -1.06 -1.58
C GLY A 66 -12.73 -1.00 -2.85
N ASN A 67 -12.23 -1.53 -3.94
CA ASN A 67 -12.92 -1.60 -5.21
C ASN A 67 -13.06 -3.07 -5.66
N PRO A 68 -14.27 -3.61 -5.93
CA PRO A 68 -15.56 -2.89 -6.04
C PRO A 68 -16.44 -2.90 -4.78
N ARG A 69 -15.98 -3.44 -3.66
CA ARG A 69 -16.84 -3.69 -2.49
C ARG A 69 -17.09 -2.49 -1.59
N TYR A 70 -16.34 -1.40 -1.77
CA TYR A 70 -16.40 -0.19 -0.93
C TYR A 70 -16.17 -0.46 0.56
N ASN A 71 -15.50 -1.57 0.89
CA ASN A 71 -15.07 -1.89 2.23
C ASN A 71 -13.97 -0.93 2.68
N VAL A 72 -13.93 -0.68 3.98
CA VAL A 72 -12.89 0.13 4.62
C VAL A 72 -12.05 -0.80 5.50
N PRO A 73 -10.74 -0.94 5.25
CA PRO A 73 -9.89 -1.79 6.06
C PRO A 73 -9.67 -1.20 7.47
N ASP A 74 -9.38 -2.07 8.44
CA ASP A 74 -8.92 -1.67 9.77
C ASP A 74 -7.48 -1.14 9.69
N PHE A 75 -7.34 0.14 9.34
CA PHE A 75 -6.02 0.76 9.15
C PHE A 75 -5.13 0.63 10.39
N GLU A 76 -5.65 0.97 11.55
CA GLU A 76 -4.86 1.02 12.78
C GLU A 76 -4.37 -0.38 13.18
N GLY A 77 -5.24 -1.38 13.08
CA GLY A 77 -4.89 -2.77 13.35
C GLY A 77 -3.88 -3.31 12.33
N ILE A 78 -4.08 -3.07 11.04
CA ILE A 78 -3.20 -3.55 9.97
C ILE A 78 -1.83 -2.85 10.03
N VAL A 79 -1.81 -1.53 10.23
CA VAL A 79 -0.57 -0.74 10.39
C VAL A 79 0.22 -1.25 11.59
N LYS A 80 -0.45 -1.48 12.72
CA LYS A 80 0.21 -2.02 13.92
C LYS A 80 0.93 -3.35 13.63
N VAL A 81 0.23 -4.30 13.02
CA VAL A 81 0.79 -5.61 12.68
C VAL A 81 1.93 -5.50 11.66
N ALA A 82 1.79 -4.62 10.67
CA ALA A 82 2.84 -4.35 9.69
C ALA A 82 4.11 -3.79 10.35
N HIS A 83 3.95 -2.76 11.18
CA HIS A 83 5.08 -2.11 11.85
C HIS A 83 5.74 -3.01 12.91
N GLU A 84 4.99 -3.87 13.59
CA GLU A 84 5.57 -4.90 14.48
C GLU A 84 6.48 -5.86 13.70
N ALA A 85 6.21 -6.09 12.42
CA ALA A 85 7.01 -6.91 11.52
C ALA A 85 8.08 -6.10 10.74
N GLY A 86 8.19 -4.79 10.96
CA GLY A 86 9.10 -3.92 10.22
C GLY A 86 8.71 -3.66 8.76
N VAL A 87 7.44 -3.87 8.41
CA VAL A 87 6.94 -3.79 7.03
C VAL A 87 6.14 -2.49 6.83
N PRO A 88 6.46 -1.67 5.81
CA PRO A 88 5.71 -0.46 5.51
C PRO A 88 4.33 -0.75 4.90
N VAL A 89 3.39 0.17 5.12
CA VAL A 89 2.04 0.13 4.57
C VAL A 89 1.87 1.16 3.47
N ILE A 90 1.53 0.70 2.27
CA ILE A 90 1.19 1.51 1.09
C ILE A 90 -0.33 1.56 0.96
N VAL A 91 -0.90 2.75 0.88
CA VAL A 91 -2.34 2.92 0.70
C VAL A 91 -2.63 3.67 -0.59
N ASP A 92 -3.38 3.06 -1.48
CA ASP A 92 -4.01 3.78 -2.58
C ASP A 92 -5.23 4.54 -2.04
N ASN A 93 -5.09 5.85 -1.97
CA ASN A 93 -6.11 6.75 -1.45
C ASN A 93 -6.89 7.46 -2.57
N THR A 94 -7.01 6.82 -3.72
CA THR A 94 -7.75 7.39 -4.86
C THR A 94 -9.19 7.72 -4.47
N PHE A 95 -9.89 6.82 -3.80
CA PHE A 95 -11.26 7.06 -3.32
C PHE A 95 -11.34 7.95 -2.08
N GLY A 96 -10.25 8.18 -1.39
CA GLY A 96 -10.17 9.16 -0.30
C GLY A 96 -10.20 10.63 -0.76
N ALA A 97 -10.34 10.87 -2.07
CA ALA A 97 -10.53 12.19 -2.67
C ALA A 97 -9.46 13.23 -2.25
N GLY A 98 -8.19 12.87 -2.37
CA GLY A 98 -7.09 13.78 -2.02
C GLY A 98 -6.96 14.04 -0.52
N GLY A 99 -7.55 13.20 0.32
CA GLY A 99 -7.55 13.35 1.78
C GLY A 99 -8.82 14.00 2.34
N TYR A 100 -9.83 14.22 1.49
CA TYR A 100 -11.12 14.76 1.95
C TYR A 100 -11.89 13.75 2.81
N PHE A 101 -12.04 12.51 2.34
CA PHE A 101 -12.73 11.45 3.09
C PHE A 101 -11.82 10.69 4.04
N CYS A 102 -10.57 10.46 3.65
CA CYS A 102 -9.62 9.68 4.43
C CYS A 102 -8.21 10.24 4.24
N ARG A 103 -7.45 10.31 5.34
CA ARG A 103 -6.03 10.68 5.36
C ARG A 103 -5.20 9.52 5.91
N PRO A 104 -4.80 8.55 5.10
CA PRO A 104 -4.14 7.33 5.57
C PRO A 104 -2.88 7.58 6.40
N ILE A 105 -2.12 8.63 6.11
CA ILE A 105 -0.93 9.02 6.90
C ILE A 105 -1.31 9.30 8.37
N SER A 106 -2.46 9.91 8.63
CA SER A 106 -2.94 10.16 10.01
C SER A 106 -3.29 8.87 10.76
N HIS A 107 -3.49 7.77 10.03
CA HIS A 107 -3.75 6.44 10.56
C HIS A 107 -2.51 5.53 10.50
N GLY A 108 -1.33 6.10 10.25
CA GLY A 108 -0.05 5.40 10.29
C GLY A 108 0.43 4.78 8.99
N ALA A 109 -0.27 4.98 7.86
CA ALA A 109 0.27 4.57 6.56
C ALA A 109 1.60 5.28 6.27
N ASP A 110 2.54 4.56 5.65
CA ASP A 110 3.89 5.07 5.36
C ASP A 110 3.95 5.72 3.98
N ILE A 111 3.22 5.17 3.01
CA ILE A 111 3.20 5.65 1.64
C ILE A 111 1.74 5.76 1.17
N VAL A 112 1.40 6.89 0.57
CA VAL A 112 0.08 7.10 -0.04
C VAL A 112 0.23 7.35 -1.52
N VAL A 113 -0.55 6.63 -2.31
CA VAL A 113 -0.62 6.78 -3.76
C VAL A 113 -2.03 7.22 -4.19
N HIS A 114 -2.11 7.92 -5.30
CA HIS A 114 -3.37 8.38 -5.87
C HIS A 114 -3.38 8.22 -7.38
N SER A 115 -4.51 7.83 -7.93
CA SER A 115 -4.80 8.10 -9.34
C SER A 115 -5.31 9.55 -9.44
N ALA A 116 -4.39 10.49 -9.69
CA ALA A 116 -4.73 11.92 -9.71
C ALA A 116 -5.69 12.31 -10.84
N THR A 117 -5.84 11.45 -11.85
CA THR A 117 -6.86 11.59 -12.91
C THR A 117 -8.30 11.52 -12.42
N LYS A 118 -8.52 11.02 -11.21
CA LYS A 118 -9.84 10.89 -10.58
C LYS A 118 -10.19 12.19 -9.85
N TRP A 119 -10.25 12.13 -8.54
CA TRP A 119 -10.77 13.22 -7.70
C TRP A 119 -9.87 14.46 -7.66
N ILE A 120 -8.55 14.30 -7.78
CA ILE A 120 -7.61 15.42 -7.67
C ILE A 120 -7.64 16.28 -8.93
N GLY A 121 -7.49 15.66 -10.10
CA GLY A 121 -7.40 16.38 -11.37
C GLY A 121 -8.73 16.55 -12.09
N GLY A 122 -9.71 15.69 -11.81
CA GLY A 122 -11.03 15.68 -12.47
C GLY A 122 -10.98 15.42 -13.98
N LYS A 123 -9.81 15.10 -14.54
CA LYS A 123 -9.55 14.90 -15.98
C LYS A 123 -8.59 13.75 -16.20
N SER A 124 -8.83 12.96 -17.22
CA SER A 124 -8.08 11.73 -17.55
C SER A 124 -6.60 11.92 -17.95
N VAL A 125 -6.01 13.10 -17.84
CA VAL A 125 -4.71 13.44 -18.42
C VAL A 125 -3.55 13.43 -17.43
N LEU A 126 -3.80 13.29 -16.13
CA LEU A 126 -2.76 13.38 -15.10
C LEU A 126 -2.72 12.10 -14.26
N SER A 127 -1.59 11.40 -14.28
CA SER A 127 -1.25 10.40 -13.26
C SER A 127 -0.16 10.99 -12.37
N CYS A 128 -0.46 11.24 -11.12
CA CYS A 128 0.53 11.64 -10.12
C CYS A 128 0.58 10.59 -9.01
N PHE A 129 1.78 10.28 -8.58
CA PHE A 129 2.03 9.65 -7.32
C PHE A 129 2.29 10.78 -6.32
N TYR A 130 1.50 10.86 -5.28
CA TYR A 130 1.73 11.78 -4.20
C TYR A 130 2.18 10.98 -2.98
N ASP A 131 3.40 11.26 -2.57
CA ASP A 131 3.94 10.86 -1.29
C ASP A 131 3.57 11.96 -0.30
N GLY A 132 2.73 11.64 0.66
CA GLY A 132 2.11 12.64 1.56
C GLY A 132 3.05 13.27 2.57
N ASN A 133 4.35 12.93 2.58
CA ASN A 133 5.26 13.49 3.57
C ASN A 133 6.74 13.36 3.17
N LEU A 134 7.11 13.86 1.99
CA LEU A 134 8.49 13.86 1.50
C LEU A 134 9.47 14.71 2.31
N THR A 135 9.02 15.49 3.29
CA THR A 135 9.91 16.46 3.94
C THR A 135 10.47 16.04 5.29
N SER A 136 9.95 15.03 5.98
CA SER A 136 10.51 14.68 7.28
C SER A 136 10.43 13.21 7.73
N ILE A 137 9.46 12.42 7.28
CA ILE A 137 9.24 11.08 7.86
C ILE A 137 9.82 9.96 6.99
N THR A 138 9.80 10.08 5.67
CA THR A 138 10.34 9.07 4.75
C THR A 138 11.84 8.90 4.93
N ARG A 139 12.58 9.97 5.14
CA ARG A 139 14.04 9.89 5.32
C ARG A 139 14.40 9.19 6.63
N THR A 140 13.77 9.56 7.73
CA THR A 140 14.12 9.03 9.06
C THR A 140 13.61 7.59 9.28
N ARG A 141 12.39 7.26 8.85
CA ARG A 141 11.86 5.90 8.98
C ARG A 141 12.44 4.93 7.94
N TYR A 142 12.61 5.38 6.71
CA TYR A 142 13.24 4.58 5.66
C TYR A 142 14.72 4.33 5.96
N ASP A 143 15.46 5.32 6.45
CA ASP A 143 16.86 5.19 6.85
C ASP A 143 17.00 4.30 8.10
N HIS A 144 16.06 4.42 9.05
CA HIS A 144 16.02 3.54 10.23
C HIS A 144 15.65 2.10 9.83
N TRP A 145 14.68 1.93 8.92
CA TRP A 145 14.31 0.63 8.38
C TRP A 145 15.45 0.00 7.57
N ARG A 146 16.17 0.79 6.76
CA ARG A 146 17.34 0.33 6.00
C ARG A 146 18.57 0.01 6.87
N SER A 147 18.72 0.68 8.00
CA SER A 147 19.85 0.46 8.93
C SER A 147 19.60 -0.70 9.89
N SER A 148 18.35 -1.19 9.98
CA SER A 148 17.97 -2.31 10.86
C SER A 148 17.81 -3.64 10.09
N HIS A 149 18.00 -3.64 8.77
CA HIS A 149 17.97 -4.81 7.88
C HIS A 149 19.14 -4.73 6.87
#